data_4553d10b3bf8670bc927285c4762040b
#
_entry.id   4553d10b3bf8670bc927285c4762040b
#
_cell.length_a   1.000
_cell.length_b   1.000
_cell.length_c   1.000
_cell.angle_alpha   90.00
_cell.angle_beta   90.00
_cell.angle_gamma   90.00
#
_symmetry.space_group_name_H-M   'P 1'
#
loop_
_entity.id
_entity.type
_entity.pdbx_description
1 polymer ?
#
loop_
_entity_poly.entity_id
_entity_poly.type
_entity_poly.pdbx_seq_one_letter_code
_entity_poly.pdbx_strand_id
1 'polypeptide(L)'
;MKKFLSVLFLIGVSAGIVFAAHCGFKDSATVKKANIAEVLKMNNNAYVAIQGNIVKRLSDDKYTFKDSTGTMTVEIDDDKWGGVSAGTQDKLELVGEVEKKYNTTELDVDTVRKL
;
A
#
# COMPACT_ATOMS: atom_id res chain seq x y z
N MET A 1 30.28 -39.22 16.05
CA MET A 1 29.54 -39.09 16.04
C MET A 1 29.09 -38.67 16.15
N LYS A 2 29.03 -38.51 15.93
CA LYS A 2 28.33 -38.14 15.96
C LYS A 2 27.84 -37.28 15.99
N LYS A 3 27.95 -37.16 15.71
CA LYS A 3 27.40 -36.51 15.75
C LYS A 3 26.98 -35.70 15.52
N PHE A 4 26.98 -35.63 15.32
CA PHE A 4 26.39 -34.83 15.10
C PHE A 4 25.96 -34.11 14.76
N LEU A 5 26.36 -34.25 14.72
CA LEU A 5 25.73 -33.65 14.44
C LEU A 5 25.23 -32.98 14.18
N SER A 6 25.30 -33.04 14.06
CA SER A 6 24.53 -32.43 13.80
C SER A 6 24.06 -31.74 13.65
N VAL A 7 24.37 -31.68 13.63
CA VAL A 7 23.52 -30.99 13.41
C VAL A 7 22.99 -30.28 13.30
N LEU A 8 23.18 -30.20 13.39
CA LEU A 8 22.38 -29.55 13.34
C LEU A 8 21.97 -28.76 13.22
N PHE A 9 21.98 -28.65 13.17
CA PHE A 9 21.21 -27.88 13.13
C PHE A 9 20.79 -27.16 12.76
N LEU A 10 21.12 -27.17 12.72
CA LEU A 10 20.39 -26.54 12.49
C LEU A 10 19.76 -25.93 12.31
N ILE A 11 19.88 -25.86 12.33
CA ILE A 11 18.99 -25.29 12.18
C ILE A 11 18.46 -24.62 12.15
N GLY A 12 18.71 -24.48 12.22
CA GLY A 12 17.83 -23.82 12.13
C GLY A 12 17.61 -23.04 11.94
N VAL A 13 17.81 -22.88 11.77
CA VAL A 13 17.17 -22.14 11.54
C VAL A 13 16.71 -21.53 11.20
N SER A 14 16.81 -21.45 11.18
CA SER A 14 16.03 -20.97 10.92
C SER A 14 15.54 -20.34 10.88
N ALA A 15 15.75 -20.12 10.84
CA ALA A 15 15.00 -19.53 10.79
C ALA A 15 14.62 -18.86 10.71
N GLY A 16 14.83 -18.70 10.74
CA GLY A 16 14.11 -18.03 10.64
C GLY A 16 14.08 -17.33 10.44
N ILE A 17 14.23 -17.03 10.33
CA ILE A 17 13.87 -16.38 10.22
C ILE A 17 13.68 -15.71 9.88
N VAL A 18 13.90 -15.56 9.87
CA VAL A 18 13.38 -14.98 9.64
C VAL A 18 13.26 -14.42 9.28
N PHE A 19 13.33 -14.07 9.23
CA PHE A 19 12.82 -13.50 9.02
C PHE A 19 12.52 -12.94 8.63
N ALA A 20 12.99 -12.70 8.43
CA ALA A 20 12.50 -12.16 8.12
C ALA A 20 12.45 -11.68 7.92
N ALA A 21 12.76 -11.45 7.88
CA ALA A 21 12.41 -11.01 7.76
C ALA A 21 12.58 -10.54 7.61
N HIS A 22 12.81 -10.26 7.59
CA HIS A 22 12.53 -9.78 7.55
C HIS A 22 12.48 -9.26 7.24
N CYS A 23 12.90 -9.01 6.97
CA CYS A 23 12.49 -8.55 6.67
C CYS A 23 12.08 -8.13 6.53
N GLY A 24 11.93 -7.92 6.40
CA GLY A 24 11.22 -7.41 6.20
C GLY A 24 10.52 -7.13 6.51
N PHE A 25 10.17 -7.08 6.44
CA PHE A 25 9.20 -6.71 6.61
C PHE A 25 8.59 -5.88 7.53
N LYS A 26 8.66 -5.47 7.91
CA LYS A 26 8.38 -4.49 8.90
C LYS A 26 7.74 -3.22 8.35
N ASP A 27 7.85 -3.03 7.12
CA ASP A 27 7.24 -1.89 6.45
C ASP A 27 5.74 -1.87 6.62
N SER A 28 5.15 -3.04 6.71
CA SER A 28 3.72 -3.10 6.92
C SER A 28 3.30 -2.48 8.25
N ALA A 29 4.20 -2.41 9.23
CA ALA A 29 3.89 -1.81 10.52
C ALA A 29 3.80 -0.28 10.43
N THR A 30 4.32 0.33 9.36
CA THR A 30 4.28 1.77 9.20
C THR A 30 3.12 2.25 8.32
N VAL A 31 2.33 1.33 7.77
CA VAL A 31 1.16 1.72 6.99
C VAL A 31 0.06 2.16 7.93
N LYS A 32 -0.42 3.38 7.73
CA LYS A 32 -1.46 3.93 8.56
C LYS A 32 -2.78 3.95 7.80
N LYS A 33 -3.82 3.40 8.41
CA LYS A 33 -5.16 3.51 7.84
C LYS A 33 -5.66 4.93 8.05
N ALA A 34 -6.24 5.51 7.00
CA ALA A 34 -6.68 6.89 7.05
C ALA A 34 -7.85 7.10 6.11
N ASN A 35 -8.58 8.19 6.31
CA ASN A 35 -9.55 8.63 5.33
C ASN A 35 -8.95 9.78 4.53
N ILE A 36 -9.65 10.19 3.47
CA ILE A 36 -9.12 11.20 2.56
C ILE A 36 -8.90 12.52 3.29
N ALA A 37 -9.83 12.93 4.15
CA ALA A 37 -9.67 14.18 4.89
C ALA A 37 -8.40 14.19 5.72
N GLU A 38 -8.05 13.06 6.31
CA GLU A 38 -6.81 12.93 7.08
C GLU A 38 -5.59 12.97 6.18
N VAL A 39 -5.65 12.27 5.04
CA VAL A 39 -4.52 12.21 4.11
C VAL A 39 -4.17 13.61 3.60
N LEU A 40 -5.17 14.43 3.33
CA LEU A 40 -4.95 15.78 2.82
C LEU A 40 -4.16 16.65 3.78
N LYS A 41 -4.09 16.28 5.05
CA LYS A 41 -3.36 17.02 6.07
C LYS A 41 -2.02 16.36 6.44
N MET A 42 -1.71 15.23 5.84
CA MET A 42 -0.49 14.50 6.18
C MET A 42 0.73 15.10 5.50
N ASN A 43 1.89 14.75 6.06
CA ASN A 43 3.15 15.18 5.49
C ASN A 43 3.46 14.40 4.22
N ASN A 44 4.32 15.01 3.40
CA ASN A 44 4.86 14.36 2.22
C ASN A 44 5.53 13.05 2.63
N ASN A 45 5.36 12.03 1.81
CA ASN A 45 5.95 10.69 1.99
C ASN A 45 5.32 9.84 3.09
N ALA A 46 4.21 10.27 3.68
CA ALA A 46 3.47 9.40 4.59
C ALA A 46 2.93 8.20 3.81
N TYR A 47 2.96 7.02 4.41
CA TYR A 47 2.51 5.79 3.75
C TYR A 47 1.19 5.37 4.38
N VAL A 48 0.15 5.26 3.55
CA VAL A 48 -1.23 5.11 4.07
C VAL A 48 -2.03 4.10 3.28
N ALA A 49 -3.09 3.61 3.90
CA ALA A 49 -4.11 2.79 3.26
C ALA A 49 -5.43 3.55 3.35
N ILE A 50 -6.07 3.77 2.21
CA ILE A 50 -7.37 4.43 2.16
C ILE A 50 -8.38 3.57 1.42
N GLN A 51 -9.65 3.73 1.75
CA GLN A 51 -10.72 2.95 1.14
C GLN A 51 -11.73 3.89 0.52
N GLY A 52 -12.25 3.52 -0.62
CA GLY A 52 -13.25 4.31 -1.31
C GLY A 52 -13.49 3.83 -2.73
N ASN A 53 -13.93 4.74 -3.57
CA ASN A 53 -14.29 4.42 -4.95
C ASN A 53 -13.61 5.37 -5.92
N ILE A 54 -13.23 4.85 -7.09
CA ILE A 54 -12.80 5.68 -8.19
C ILE A 54 -14.07 6.23 -8.84
N VAL A 55 -14.15 7.56 -8.96
CA VAL A 55 -15.34 8.19 -9.54
C VAL A 55 -15.09 8.79 -10.91
N LYS A 56 -13.80 8.97 -11.27
CA LYS A 56 -13.47 9.58 -12.56
C LYS A 56 -12.02 9.27 -12.93
N ARG A 57 -11.78 9.05 -14.22
CA ARG A 57 -10.43 8.93 -14.74
C ARG A 57 -9.99 10.30 -15.26
N LEU A 58 -8.82 10.74 -14.85
CA LEU A 58 -8.29 12.04 -15.24
C LEU A 58 -7.27 11.95 -16.36
N SER A 59 -6.48 10.88 -16.38
CA SER A 59 -5.47 10.65 -17.41
C SER A 59 -5.17 9.14 -17.43
N ASP A 60 -4.10 8.75 -18.11
CA ASP A 60 -3.75 7.33 -18.23
C ASP A 60 -3.55 6.67 -16.87
N ASP A 61 -3.01 7.41 -15.91
CA ASP A 61 -2.65 6.85 -14.61
C ASP A 61 -3.23 7.63 -13.44
N LYS A 62 -4.04 8.66 -13.68
CA LYS A 62 -4.59 9.47 -12.60
C LYS A 62 -6.10 9.36 -12.55
N TYR A 63 -6.62 9.33 -11.32
CA TYR A 63 -8.04 9.12 -11.07
C TYR A 63 -8.47 9.98 -9.89
N THR A 64 -9.76 10.34 -9.88
CA THR A 64 -10.38 10.93 -8.70
C THR A 64 -10.92 9.81 -7.83
N PHE A 65 -10.48 9.78 -6.58
CA PHE A 65 -10.88 8.79 -5.59
C PHE A 65 -11.70 9.47 -4.51
N LYS A 66 -12.75 8.80 -4.06
CA LYS A 66 -13.72 9.41 -3.15
C LYS A 66 -14.03 8.46 -2.00
N ASP A 67 -14.14 9.02 -0.81
CA ASP A 67 -14.75 8.34 0.33
C ASP A 67 -15.77 9.28 0.97
N SER A 68 -16.29 8.92 2.14
CA SER A 68 -17.32 9.75 2.80
C SER A 68 -16.77 11.08 3.30
N THR A 69 -15.46 11.26 3.35
CA THR A 69 -14.84 12.47 3.91
C THR A 69 -14.36 13.45 2.84
N GLY A 70 -14.26 13.02 1.58
CA GLY A 70 -13.82 13.92 0.53
C GLY A 70 -13.36 13.19 -0.71
N THR A 71 -12.64 13.92 -1.55
CA THR A 71 -12.06 13.39 -2.79
C THR A 71 -10.60 13.79 -2.87
N MET A 72 -9.83 12.99 -3.61
CA MET A 72 -8.45 13.36 -3.91
C MET A 72 -8.02 12.68 -5.21
N THR A 73 -6.94 13.18 -5.79
CA THR A 73 -6.34 12.53 -6.94
C THR A 73 -5.41 11.43 -6.47
N VAL A 74 -5.51 10.28 -7.13
CA VAL A 74 -4.60 9.16 -6.90
C VAL A 74 -3.95 8.80 -8.22
N GLU A 75 -2.70 8.36 -8.14
CA GLU A 75 -1.96 7.89 -9.31
C GLU A 75 -1.80 6.38 -9.20
N ILE A 76 -2.29 5.63 -10.20
CA ILE A 76 -2.20 4.18 -10.22
C ILE A 76 -1.63 3.78 -11.57
N ASP A 77 -0.34 3.45 -11.60
CA ASP A 77 0.28 2.96 -12.82
C ASP A 77 -0.28 1.60 -13.19
N ASP A 78 -0.24 1.27 -14.47
CA ASP A 78 -0.85 0.03 -14.97
C ASP A 78 -0.37 -1.20 -14.22
N ASP A 79 0.92 -1.25 -13.90
CA ASP A 79 1.49 -2.41 -13.21
C ASP A 79 1.07 -2.50 -11.74
N LYS A 80 0.52 -1.43 -11.18
CA LYS A 80 0.08 -1.43 -9.78
C LYS A 80 -1.32 -1.99 -9.59
N TRP A 81 -2.07 -2.13 -10.67
CA TRP A 81 -3.41 -2.72 -10.58
C TRP A 81 -3.39 -4.18 -10.16
N GLY A 82 -2.30 -4.91 -10.47
CA GLY A 82 -2.13 -6.29 -10.02
C GLY A 82 -3.25 -7.22 -10.52
N GLY A 83 -3.77 -6.96 -11.71
CA GLY A 83 -4.86 -7.77 -12.26
C GLY A 83 -6.24 -7.40 -11.78
N VAL A 84 -6.35 -6.38 -10.92
CA VAL A 84 -7.66 -5.92 -10.43
C VAL A 84 -8.35 -5.11 -11.53
N SER A 85 -9.64 -5.38 -11.72
CA SER A 85 -10.48 -4.60 -12.62
C SER A 85 -11.60 -3.99 -11.78
N ALA A 86 -11.81 -2.68 -11.89
CA ALA A 86 -12.76 -2.00 -11.03
C ALA A 86 -13.54 -0.94 -11.78
N GLY A 87 -14.81 -0.81 -11.45
CA GLY A 87 -15.65 0.27 -11.91
C GLY A 87 -15.97 1.23 -10.77
N THR A 88 -16.83 2.22 -11.07
CA THR A 88 -17.14 3.27 -10.10
C THR A 88 -17.91 2.74 -8.89
N GLN A 89 -18.54 1.58 -9.01
CA GLN A 89 -19.32 0.99 -7.90
C GLN A 89 -18.47 0.09 -7.00
N ASP A 90 -17.24 -0.18 -7.38
CA ASP A 90 -16.41 -1.10 -6.63
C ASP A 90 -15.64 -0.38 -5.53
N LYS A 91 -15.71 -0.91 -4.33
CA LYS A 91 -14.95 -0.35 -3.22
C LYS A 91 -13.55 -0.92 -3.24
N LEU A 92 -12.57 -0.05 -3.17
CA LEU A 92 -11.16 -0.41 -3.26
C LEU A 92 -10.43 0.03 -2.02
N GLU A 93 -9.37 -0.70 -1.69
CA GLU A 93 -8.37 -0.22 -0.75
C GLU A 93 -7.11 0.09 -1.55
N LEU A 94 -6.62 1.29 -1.39
CA LEU A 94 -5.39 1.75 -2.04
C LEU A 94 -4.33 1.97 -0.97
N VAL A 95 -3.15 1.41 -1.19
CA VAL A 95 -2.02 1.61 -0.29
C VAL A 95 -0.95 2.33 -1.09
N GLY A 96 -0.43 3.40 -0.53
CA GLY A 96 0.58 4.17 -1.23
C GLY A 96 1.14 5.31 -0.42
N GLU A 97 1.90 6.15 -1.09
CA GLU A 97 2.66 7.22 -0.49
C GLU A 97 2.03 8.56 -0.82
N VAL A 98 1.90 9.40 0.20
CA VAL A 98 1.37 10.76 0.04
C VAL A 98 2.42 11.63 -0.63
N GLU A 99 2.02 12.30 -1.72
CA GLU A 99 2.88 13.24 -2.42
C GLU A 99 2.27 14.63 -2.36
N LYS A 100 2.97 15.54 -1.70
CA LYS A 100 2.59 16.95 -1.66
C LYS A 100 3.21 17.65 -2.83
N LYS A 101 2.38 18.12 -3.74
CA LYS A 101 2.83 18.93 -4.87
C LYS A 101 2.51 20.37 -4.57
N TYR A 102 2.94 21.26 -5.46
CA TYR A 102 2.82 22.70 -5.20
C TYR A 102 1.44 23.11 -4.70
N ASN A 103 0.38 22.69 -5.37
CA ASN A 103 -0.98 23.08 -5.04
C ASN A 103 -1.89 21.91 -4.71
N THR A 104 -1.38 20.67 -4.69
CA THR A 104 -2.24 19.50 -4.54
C THR A 104 -1.58 18.46 -3.68
N THR A 105 -2.41 17.56 -3.16
CA THR A 105 -1.95 16.36 -2.47
C THR A 105 -2.48 15.18 -3.26
N GLU A 106 -1.57 14.27 -3.63
CA GLU A 106 -1.91 13.07 -4.38
C GLU A 106 -1.43 11.85 -3.62
N LEU A 107 -1.99 10.71 -3.95
CA LEU A 107 -1.50 9.43 -3.45
C LEU A 107 -0.86 8.68 -4.61
N ASP A 108 0.41 8.32 -4.44
CA ASP A 108 1.12 7.47 -5.39
C ASP A 108 0.89 6.03 -4.94
N VAL A 109 0.03 5.32 -5.65
CA VAL A 109 -0.50 4.03 -5.20
C VAL A 109 0.47 2.91 -5.52
N ASP A 110 0.77 2.09 -4.52
CA ASP A 110 1.60 0.90 -4.69
C ASP A 110 0.77 -0.35 -4.91
N THR A 111 -0.34 -0.48 -4.21
CA THR A 111 -1.18 -1.67 -4.34
C THR A 111 -2.65 -1.30 -4.35
N VAL A 112 -3.42 -2.11 -5.07
CA VAL A 112 -4.88 -1.97 -5.19
C VAL A 112 -5.50 -3.28 -4.75
N ARG A 113 -6.51 -3.20 -3.92
CA ARG A 113 -7.25 -4.38 -3.49
C ARG A 113 -8.75 -4.09 -3.58
N LYS A 114 -9.49 -4.97 -4.21
CA LYS A 114 -10.95 -4.85 -4.26
C LYS A 114 -11.55 -5.45 -3.00
N LEU A 115 -12.42 -4.70 -2.36
CA LEU A 115 -13.07 -5.12 -1.12
C LEU A 115 -14.40 -5.83 -1.35
#